data_e64d592b7e53f44a1438c529b730be3f
#
_entry.id   e64d592b7e53f44a1438c529b730be3f
#
_cell.length_a   1.000
_cell.length_b   1.000
_cell.length_c   1.000
_cell.angle_alpha   90.00
_cell.angle_beta   90.00
_cell.angle_gamma   90.00
#
_symmetry.space_group_name_H-M   'P 1'
#
loop_
_entity.id
_entity.type
_entity.pdbx_description
1 polymer ?
#
loop_
_entity_poly.entity_id
_entity_poly.type
_entity_poly.pdbx_seq_one_letter_code
_entity_poly.pdbx_strand_id
1 'polypeptide(L)'
;MKQPIILHIETSTHVCSVALSEGNTCLFTQINSEGMNHASLLSVFIAQAMEILKQNNKKLDAVAVSSGPGSYTGLRIGVSTAKGLCYGLDIPMISVSTLEIMTKQVLNSANYDSETLFCPMIDARRMEVYAAIYNANIEVLREISADIIEENSYLEYVKKNQIVFFGNGAEKCKNTIIHPNAVFIEDVHPLAENMISFGQKAFMDKNFVDVAYFEPFYLKEFQTTTPKK
;
A
#
# COMPACT_ATOMS: atom_id res chain seq x y z
N MET A 1 11.01 -12.92 -23.29
CA MET A 1 11.84 -12.22 -22.27
C MET A 1 11.67 -12.95 -20.94
N LYS A 2 12.74 -13.05 -20.14
CA LYS A 2 12.66 -13.62 -18.78
C LYS A 2 11.75 -12.71 -17.93
N GLN A 3 10.81 -13.30 -17.18
CA GLN A 3 9.96 -12.56 -16.25
C GLN A 3 10.79 -12.17 -15.02
N PRO A 4 10.66 -10.94 -14.51
CA PRO A 4 11.39 -10.52 -13.32
C PRO A 4 10.85 -11.23 -12.08
N ILE A 5 11.74 -11.52 -11.15
CA ILE A 5 11.42 -12.04 -9.83
C ILE A 5 11.53 -10.88 -8.83
N ILE A 6 10.40 -10.54 -8.23
CA ILE A 6 10.28 -9.35 -7.36
C ILE A 6 9.78 -9.78 -5.98
N LEU A 7 10.46 -9.30 -4.95
CA LEU A 7 10.00 -9.38 -3.56
C LEU A 7 9.19 -8.12 -3.26
N HIS A 8 7.99 -8.29 -2.70
CA HIS A 8 7.08 -7.21 -2.34
C HIS A 8 6.96 -7.12 -0.83
N ILE A 9 7.12 -5.92 -0.25
CA ILE A 9 7.12 -5.66 1.18
C ILE A 9 6.05 -4.62 1.51
N GLU A 10 5.09 -4.98 2.35
CA GLU A 10 4.04 -4.10 2.83
C GLU A 10 4.02 -4.05 4.36
N THR A 11 4.23 -2.84 4.91
CA THR A 11 4.29 -2.59 6.36
C THR A 11 3.67 -1.25 6.76
N SER A 12 2.90 -0.64 5.86
CA SER A 12 2.39 0.74 6.03
C SER A 12 1.24 0.86 7.05
N THR A 13 0.61 -0.26 7.44
CA THR A 13 -0.49 -0.30 8.42
C THR A 13 -0.16 -1.25 9.58
N HIS A 14 -1.18 -1.73 10.32
CA HIS A 14 -1.00 -2.78 11.33
C HIS A 14 -0.77 -4.17 10.71
N VAL A 15 -1.11 -4.34 9.44
CA VAL A 15 -0.83 -5.57 8.70
C VAL A 15 0.62 -5.56 8.21
N CYS A 16 1.30 -6.69 8.36
CA CYS A 16 2.62 -6.95 7.79
C CYS A 16 2.49 -8.05 6.75
N SER A 17 2.89 -7.80 5.53
CA SER A 17 2.85 -8.83 4.50
C SER A 17 4.06 -8.78 3.57
N VAL A 18 4.40 -9.95 3.04
CA VAL A 18 5.46 -10.16 2.04
C VAL A 18 4.89 -11.04 0.94
N ALA A 19 5.18 -10.71 -0.30
CA ALA A 19 4.91 -11.57 -1.45
C ALA A 19 6.14 -11.71 -2.33
N LEU A 20 6.26 -12.83 -3.02
CA LEU A 20 7.27 -13.09 -4.04
C LEU A 20 6.55 -13.36 -5.35
N SER A 21 6.95 -12.72 -6.42
CA SER A 21 6.37 -12.94 -7.74
C SER A 21 7.40 -13.25 -8.81
N GLU A 22 6.99 -13.98 -9.84
CA GLU A 22 7.67 -14.09 -11.13
C GLU A 22 6.73 -13.52 -12.19
N GLY A 23 7.09 -12.35 -12.71
CA GLY A 23 6.13 -11.58 -13.51
C GLY A 23 4.89 -11.24 -12.70
N ASN A 24 3.71 -11.52 -13.25
CA ASN A 24 2.41 -11.33 -12.57
C ASN A 24 1.95 -12.56 -11.75
N THR A 25 2.76 -13.61 -11.68
CA THR A 25 2.40 -14.82 -10.93
C THR A 25 2.94 -14.73 -9.50
N CYS A 26 2.05 -14.81 -8.51
CA CYS A 26 2.44 -14.91 -7.11
C CYS A 26 3.01 -16.32 -6.84
N LEU A 27 4.26 -16.39 -6.36
CA LEU A 27 4.93 -17.64 -5.98
C LEU A 27 4.80 -17.93 -4.49
N PHE A 28 4.68 -16.89 -3.68
CA PHE A 28 4.60 -16.98 -2.22
C PHE A 28 3.94 -15.71 -1.68
N THR A 29 3.14 -15.89 -0.65
CA THR A 29 2.62 -14.76 0.17
C THR A 29 2.58 -15.17 1.62
N GLN A 30 2.87 -14.22 2.51
CA GLN A 30 2.74 -14.37 3.94
C GLN A 30 2.17 -13.08 4.53
N ILE A 31 1.20 -13.23 5.42
CA ILE A 31 0.44 -12.11 6.00
C ILE A 31 0.35 -12.32 7.50
N ASN A 32 0.53 -11.25 8.26
CA ASN A 32 0.19 -11.17 9.67
C ASN A 32 -0.68 -9.92 9.91
N SER A 33 -1.87 -10.13 10.41
CA SER A 33 -2.83 -9.09 10.82
C SER A 33 -2.94 -8.95 12.35
N GLU A 34 -2.24 -9.80 13.12
CA GLU A 34 -2.29 -9.84 14.57
C GLU A 34 -1.17 -8.99 15.18
N GLY A 35 -1.41 -7.70 15.36
CA GLY A 35 -0.55 -6.82 16.12
C GLY A 35 0.67 -6.26 15.39
N MET A 36 1.37 -5.31 16.05
CA MET A 36 2.49 -4.54 15.49
C MET A 36 3.85 -5.27 15.64
N ASN A 37 4.00 -6.46 15.08
CA ASN A 37 5.24 -7.24 15.16
C ASN A 37 6.09 -7.15 13.88
N HIS A 38 6.00 -6.06 13.13
CA HIS A 38 6.64 -5.90 11.83
C HIS A 38 8.14 -6.18 11.87
N ALA A 39 8.86 -5.65 12.86
CA ALA A 39 10.31 -5.78 12.94
C ALA A 39 10.78 -7.24 13.11
N SER A 40 10.02 -8.06 13.83
CA SER A 40 10.36 -9.47 14.06
C SER A 40 9.87 -10.38 12.95
N LEU A 41 8.67 -10.13 12.40
CA LEU A 41 8.05 -11.02 11.42
C LEU A 41 8.55 -10.78 9.99
N LEU A 42 8.85 -9.53 9.63
CA LEU A 42 9.27 -9.19 8.27
C LEU A 42 10.50 -9.98 7.84
N SER A 43 11.51 -10.09 8.70
CA SER A 43 12.73 -10.86 8.41
C SER A 43 12.46 -12.35 8.23
N VAL A 44 11.53 -12.91 9.00
CA VAL A 44 11.12 -14.32 8.89
C VAL A 44 10.40 -14.57 7.55
N PHE A 45 9.46 -13.72 7.16
CA PHE A 45 8.74 -13.85 5.90
C PHE A 45 9.68 -13.70 4.69
N ILE A 46 10.63 -12.76 4.77
CA ILE A 46 11.65 -12.60 3.71
C ILE A 46 12.54 -13.83 3.63
N ALA A 47 12.97 -14.38 4.76
CA ALA A 47 13.79 -15.60 4.77
C ALA A 47 13.07 -16.79 4.13
N GLN A 48 11.76 -16.94 4.36
CA GLN A 48 10.94 -17.97 3.71
C GLN A 48 10.87 -17.76 2.19
N ALA A 49 10.64 -16.52 1.72
CA ALA A 49 10.65 -16.19 0.30
C ALA A 49 12.02 -16.47 -0.35
N MET A 50 13.10 -16.12 0.32
CA MET A 50 14.47 -16.37 -0.18
C MET A 50 14.81 -17.86 -0.23
N GLU A 51 14.31 -18.66 0.69
CA GLU A 51 14.50 -20.12 0.66
C GLU A 51 13.81 -20.76 -0.55
N ILE A 52 12.62 -20.28 -0.94
CA ILE A 52 11.93 -20.71 -2.17
C ILE A 52 12.79 -20.41 -3.41
N LEU A 53 13.40 -19.24 -3.49
CA LEU A 53 14.30 -18.89 -4.59
C LEU A 53 15.51 -19.81 -4.64
N LYS A 54 16.13 -20.09 -3.50
CA LYS A 54 17.29 -20.96 -3.37
C LYS A 54 16.96 -22.38 -3.84
N GLN A 55 15.84 -22.95 -3.41
CA GLN A 55 15.38 -24.30 -3.79
C GLN A 55 15.11 -24.40 -5.29
N ASN A 56 14.70 -23.31 -5.93
CA ASN A 56 14.44 -23.26 -7.38
C ASN A 56 15.64 -22.74 -8.19
N ASN A 57 16.79 -22.52 -7.58
CA ASN A 57 17.98 -21.95 -8.21
C ASN A 57 17.71 -20.62 -8.94
N LYS A 58 16.85 -19.78 -8.34
CA LYS A 58 16.45 -18.47 -8.84
C LYS A 58 17.05 -17.34 -7.99
N LYS A 59 17.08 -16.11 -8.55
CA LYS A 59 17.56 -14.91 -7.86
C LYS A 59 16.54 -13.80 -7.96
N LEU A 60 16.52 -12.89 -6.97
CA LEU A 60 15.75 -11.65 -7.04
C LEU A 60 16.30 -10.75 -8.12
N ASP A 61 15.39 -10.11 -8.85
CA ASP A 61 15.68 -9.07 -9.83
C ASP A 61 15.36 -7.65 -9.28
N ALA A 62 14.47 -7.52 -8.29
CA ALA A 62 14.12 -6.25 -7.62
C ALA A 62 13.43 -6.48 -6.26
N VAL A 63 13.33 -5.41 -5.46
CA VAL A 63 12.45 -5.33 -4.28
C VAL A 63 11.47 -4.19 -4.47
N ALA A 64 10.17 -4.45 -4.30
CA ALA A 64 9.11 -3.45 -4.26
C ALA A 64 8.67 -3.22 -2.80
N VAL A 65 8.45 -1.98 -2.41
CA VAL A 65 8.05 -1.62 -1.06
C VAL A 65 6.95 -0.55 -1.09
N SER A 66 6.00 -0.63 -0.16
CA SER A 66 5.01 0.44 0.04
C SER A 66 5.68 1.73 0.47
N SER A 67 5.37 2.80 -0.27
CA SER A 67 5.97 4.13 -0.03
C SER A 67 5.18 4.99 0.96
N GLY A 68 3.99 4.59 1.34
CA GLY A 68 3.07 5.39 2.13
C GLY A 68 1.90 5.96 1.29
N PRO A 69 1.01 6.74 1.92
CA PRO A 69 1.01 7.11 3.33
C PRO A 69 0.73 5.93 4.28
N GLY A 70 1.05 6.10 5.57
CA GLY A 70 0.82 5.06 6.56
C GLY A 70 1.52 5.28 7.89
N SER A 71 1.68 4.18 8.64
CA SER A 71 2.41 4.15 9.90
C SER A 71 3.86 4.58 9.72
N TYR A 72 4.28 5.64 10.39
CA TYR A 72 5.64 6.15 10.36
C TYR A 72 6.70 5.08 10.69
N THR A 73 6.46 4.31 11.76
CA THR A 73 7.35 3.22 12.17
C THR A 73 7.31 2.07 11.17
N GLY A 74 6.12 1.68 10.74
CA GLY A 74 5.94 0.58 9.77
C GLY A 74 6.65 0.87 8.45
N LEU A 75 6.44 2.05 7.87
CA LEU A 75 7.09 2.48 6.62
C LEU A 75 8.62 2.48 6.75
N ARG A 76 9.16 2.94 7.89
CA ARG A 76 10.61 2.89 8.11
C ARG A 76 11.16 1.48 8.17
N ILE A 77 10.48 0.56 8.84
CA ILE A 77 10.88 -0.85 8.90
C ILE A 77 10.93 -1.43 7.49
N GLY A 78 9.84 -1.28 6.71
CA GLY A 78 9.76 -1.81 5.35
C GLY A 78 10.82 -1.22 4.42
N VAL A 79 10.91 0.10 4.36
CA VAL A 79 11.86 0.81 3.47
C VAL A 79 13.31 0.54 3.86
N SER A 80 13.66 0.54 5.15
CA SER A 80 15.03 0.22 5.57
C SER A 80 15.42 -1.22 5.22
N THR A 81 14.49 -2.16 5.37
CA THR A 81 14.70 -3.56 4.98
C THR A 81 14.87 -3.69 3.45
N ALA A 82 14.00 -3.03 2.67
CA ALA A 82 14.11 -3.02 1.20
C ALA A 82 15.45 -2.43 0.74
N LYS A 83 15.85 -1.28 1.31
CA LYS A 83 17.18 -0.67 1.03
C LYS A 83 18.33 -1.62 1.35
N GLY A 84 18.30 -2.27 2.51
CA GLY A 84 19.35 -3.24 2.89
C GLY A 84 19.46 -4.39 1.92
N LEU A 85 18.33 -4.95 1.47
CA LEU A 85 18.30 -6.01 0.47
C LEU A 85 18.81 -5.53 -0.89
N CYS A 86 18.33 -4.39 -1.38
CA CYS A 86 18.72 -3.84 -2.66
C CYS A 86 20.21 -3.52 -2.71
N TYR A 87 20.73 -2.89 -1.65
CA TYR A 87 22.17 -2.59 -1.56
C TYR A 87 23.02 -3.86 -1.48
N GLY A 88 22.62 -4.84 -0.63
CA GLY A 88 23.40 -6.07 -0.46
C GLY A 88 23.39 -7.02 -1.65
N LEU A 89 22.33 -6.96 -2.48
CA LEU A 89 22.17 -7.82 -3.66
C LEU A 89 22.47 -7.09 -4.98
N ASP A 90 22.78 -5.80 -4.93
CA ASP A 90 22.99 -4.93 -6.10
C ASP A 90 21.82 -4.99 -7.11
N ILE A 91 20.59 -4.82 -6.58
CA ILE A 91 19.34 -4.86 -7.35
C ILE A 91 18.51 -3.59 -7.12
N PRO A 92 17.67 -3.20 -8.09
CA PRO A 92 16.86 -1.99 -7.98
C PRO A 92 15.73 -2.10 -6.94
N MET A 93 15.32 -0.93 -6.42
CA MET A 93 14.18 -0.75 -5.54
C MET A 93 13.03 -0.07 -6.28
N ILE A 94 11.81 -0.55 -6.04
CA ILE A 94 10.55 -0.03 -6.58
C ILE A 94 9.70 0.48 -5.42
N SER A 95 9.09 1.64 -5.57
CA SER A 95 8.11 2.18 -4.62
C SER A 95 6.70 2.07 -5.18
N VAL A 96 5.74 1.68 -4.34
CA VAL A 96 4.32 1.60 -4.69
C VAL A 96 3.50 2.33 -3.64
N SER A 97 2.56 3.18 -4.06
CA SER A 97 1.69 3.90 -3.13
C SER A 97 0.80 2.95 -2.33
N THR A 98 0.71 3.14 -1.03
CA THR A 98 -0.19 2.35 -0.17
C THR A 98 -1.65 2.46 -0.61
N LEU A 99 -2.07 3.64 -1.06
CA LEU A 99 -3.44 3.86 -1.50
C LEU A 99 -3.75 3.14 -2.82
N GLU A 100 -2.78 3.05 -3.73
CA GLU A 100 -2.92 2.25 -4.97
C GLU A 100 -3.03 0.75 -4.67
N ILE A 101 -2.21 0.25 -3.72
CA ILE A 101 -2.24 -1.15 -3.27
C ILE A 101 -3.64 -1.51 -2.75
N MET A 102 -4.22 -0.66 -1.90
CA MET A 102 -5.56 -0.84 -1.35
C MET A 102 -6.63 -0.79 -2.44
N THR A 103 -6.52 0.16 -3.38
CA THR A 103 -7.44 0.29 -4.51
C THR A 103 -7.40 -0.96 -5.39
N LYS A 104 -6.23 -1.52 -5.64
CA LYS A 104 -6.06 -2.76 -6.38
C LYS A 104 -6.75 -3.94 -5.71
N GLN A 105 -6.71 -4.04 -4.39
CA GLN A 105 -7.41 -5.07 -3.63
C GLN A 105 -8.93 -5.00 -3.85
N VAL A 106 -9.51 -3.80 -3.76
CA VAL A 106 -10.94 -3.61 -3.95
C VAL A 106 -11.35 -3.95 -5.39
N LEU A 107 -10.59 -3.49 -6.38
CA LEU A 107 -10.84 -3.82 -7.79
C LEU A 107 -10.73 -5.32 -8.11
N ASN A 108 -9.89 -6.06 -7.37
CA ASN A 108 -9.77 -7.51 -7.53
C ASN A 108 -10.91 -8.28 -6.84
N SER A 109 -11.64 -7.67 -5.90
CA SER A 109 -12.66 -8.36 -5.09
C SER A 109 -14.04 -8.40 -5.73
N ALA A 110 -14.36 -7.45 -6.63
CA ALA A 110 -15.67 -7.36 -7.28
C ALA A 110 -15.57 -6.61 -8.63
N ASN A 111 -16.62 -6.75 -9.43
CA ASN A 111 -16.78 -5.94 -10.65
C ASN A 111 -17.51 -4.63 -10.29
N TYR A 112 -16.96 -3.53 -10.75
CA TYR A 112 -17.51 -2.20 -10.57
C TYR A 112 -17.86 -1.57 -11.91
N ASP A 113 -18.83 -0.64 -11.90
CA ASP A 113 -19.12 0.19 -13.06
C ASP A 113 -17.92 1.07 -13.41
N SER A 114 -17.72 1.36 -14.70
CA SER A 114 -16.59 2.19 -15.18
C SER A 114 -16.57 3.60 -14.59
N GLU A 115 -17.74 4.12 -14.20
CA GLU A 115 -17.90 5.45 -13.60
C GLU A 115 -17.73 5.44 -12.07
N THR A 116 -17.53 4.26 -11.45
CA THR A 116 -17.29 4.15 -10.01
C THR A 116 -15.92 4.71 -9.64
N LEU A 117 -15.90 5.54 -8.61
CA LEU A 117 -14.67 6.10 -8.05
C LEU A 117 -14.26 5.34 -6.78
N PHE A 118 -12.97 5.37 -6.48
CA PHE A 118 -12.36 4.65 -5.36
C PHE A 118 -11.61 5.62 -4.47
N CYS A 119 -11.96 5.65 -3.20
CA CYS A 119 -11.35 6.52 -2.20
C CYS A 119 -10.77 5.70 -1.04
N PRO A 120 -9.52 5.19 -1.18
CA PRO A 120 -8.80 4.59 -0.07
C PRO A 120 -8.52 5.63 1.01
N MET A 121 -8.72 5.24 2.27
CA MET A 121 -8.54 6.09 3.43
C MET A 121 -7.66 5.43 4.47
N ILE A 122 -6.55 6.07 4.83
CA ILE A 122 -5.70 5.67 5.95
C ILE A 122 -5.95 6.61 7.12
N ASP A 123 -6.10 6.05 8.31
CA ASP A 123 -6.35 6.81 9.53
C ASP A 123 -5.16 7.75 9.85
N ALA A 124 -5.44 9.07 9.92
CA ALA A 124 -4.49 10.12 10.31
C ALA A 124 -4.79 10.69 11.70
N ARG A 125 -5.53 9.94 12.54
CA ARG A 125 -6.04 10.30 13.87
C ARG A 125 -7.19 11.33 13.82
N ARG A 126 -7.97 11.40 14.92
CA ARG A 126 -9.17 12.25 15.01
C ARG A 126 -10.06 12.04 13.77
N MET A 127 -10.71 13.09 13.28
CA MET A 127 -11.52 13.07 12.05
C MET A 127 -10.69 13.43 10.81
N GLU A 128 -9.45 12.95 10.74
CA GLU A 128 -8.56 13.18 9.61
C GLU A 128 -8.11 11.86 8.99
N VAL A 129 -8.03 11.83 7.66
CA VAL A 129 -7.57 10.68 6.87
C VAL A 129 -6.55 11.11 5.83
N TYR A 130 -5.66 10.20 5.44
CA TYR A 130 -4.91 10.32 4.20
C TYR A 130 -5.70 9.63 3.11
N ALA A 131 -6.08 10.37 2.08
CA ALA A 131 -6.93 9.87 1.02
C ALA A 131 -6.53 10.40 -0.36
N ALA A 132 -6.94 9.68 -1.39
CA ALA A 132 -6.88 10.07 -2.79
C ALA A 132 -8.18 9.62 -3.47
N ILE A 133 -8.42 10.03 -4.71
CA ILE A 133 -9.53 9.50 -5.51
C ILE A 133 -8.97 8.94 -6.81
N TYR A 134 -9.34 7.70 -7.10
CA TYR A 134 -8.96 6.97 -8.30
C TYR A 134 -10.19 6.57 -9.13
N ASN A 135 -9.98 6.38 -10.43
CA ASN A 135 -10.95 5.68 -11.28
C ASN A 135 -10.68 4.15 -11.27
N ALA A 136 -11.46 3.39 -12.03
CA ALA A 136 -11.33 1.93 -12.15
C ALA A 136 -10.00 1.46 -12.78
N ASN A 137 -9.26 2.34 -13.47
CA ASN A 137 -7.93 2.07 -14.01
C ASN A 137 -6.81 2.44 -13.04
N ILE A 138 -7.14 2.88 -11.82
CA ILE A 138 -6.20 3.41 -10.82
C ILE A 138 -5.49 4.69 -11.32
N GLU A 139 -6.13 5.45 -12.21
CA GLU A 139 -5.67 6.78 -12.57
C GLU A 139 -6.11 7.78 -11.50
N VAL A 140 -5.18 8.66 -11.12
CA VAL A 140 -5.41 9.66 -10.05
C VAL A 140 -6.35 10.74 -10.56
N LEU A 141 -7.51 10.89 -9.93
CA LEU A 141 -8.46 12.00 -10.16
C LEU A 141 -8.30 13.10 -9.10
N ARG A 142 -7.82 12.75 -7.92
CA ARG A 142 -7.47 13.66 -6.85
C ARG A 142 -6.23 13.14 -6.14
N GLU A 143 -5.23 13.99 -6.06
CA GLU A 143 -3.94 13.67 -5.42
C GLU A 143 -4.09 13.35 -3.93
N ILE A 144 -3.11 12.64 -3.40
CA ILE A 144 -3.05 12.25 -1.99
C ILE A 144 -2.98 13.51 -1.12
N SER A 145 -3.89 13.61 -0.15
CA SER A 145 -3.93 14.68 0.82
C SER A 145 -4.35 14.20 2.21
N ALA A 146 -4.08 15.06 3.20
CA ALA A 146 -4.58 14.89 4.56
C ALA A 146 -5.89 15.67 4.69
N ASP A 147 -7.00 14.95 4.78
CA ASP A 147 -8.35 15.52 4.76
C ASP A 147 -8.98 15.49 6.15
N ILE A 148 -9.39 16.64 6.65
CA ILE A 148 -10.28 16.73 7.80
C ILE A 148 -11.69 16.45 7.29
N ILE A 149 -12.34 15.42 7.84
CA ILE A 149 -13.65 14.95 7.34
C ILE A 149 -14.78 15.72 8.03
N GLU A 150 -15.59 16.36 7.17
CA GLU A 150 -16.78 17.12 7.50
C GLU A 150 -17.98 16.63 6.63
N GLU A 151 -19.19 17.06 6.95
CA GLU A 151 -20.43 16.65 6.25
C GLU A 151 -20.38 16.86 4.73
N ASN A 152 -19.67 17.90 4.28
CA ASN A 152 -19.55 18.22 2.85
C ASN A 152 -18.28 17.63 2.20
N SER A 153 -17.51 16.82 2.92
CA SER A 153 -16.33 16.19 2.34
C SER A 153 -16.70 15.29 1.17
N TYR A 154 -15.98 15.43 0.06
CA TYR A 154 -16.18 14.70 -1.21
C TYR A 154 -17.55 14.92 -1.88
N LEU A 155 -18.34 15.93 -1.48
CA LEU A 155 -19.69 16.18 -1.99
C LEU A 155 -19.73 16.39 -3.51
N GLU A 156 -18.73 17.04 -4.08
CA GLU A 156 -18.60 17.27 -5.53
C GLU A 156 -18.47 15.96 -6.34
N TYR A 157 -17.86 14.94 -5.73
CA TYR A 157 -17.69 13.63 -6.35
C TYR A 157 -18.91 12.73 -6.14
N VAL A 158 -19.42 12.61 -4.90
CA VAL A 158 -20.58 11.73 -4.61
C VAL A 158 -21.87 12.20 -5.29
N LYS A 159 -21.98 13.48 -5.62
CA LYS A 159 -23.13 13.99 -6.41
C LYS A 159 -23.16 13.49 -7.85
N LYS A 160 -22.00 13.14 -8.41
CA LYS A 160 -21.85 12.77 -9.81
C LYS A 160 -21.64 11.26 -10.00
N ASN A 161 -20.94 10.63 -9.08
CA ASN A 161 -20.48 9.24 -9.20
C ASN A 161 -20.76 8.46 -7.92
N GLN A 162 -20.91 7.15 -8.04
CA GLN A 162 -20.75 6.27 -6.88
C GLN A 162 -19.28 6.30 -6.45
N ILE A 163 -19.04 6.46 -5.15
CA ILE A 163 -17.71 6.37 -4.56
C ILE A 163 -17.66 5.24 -3.56
N VAL A 164 -16.66 4.40 -3.69
CA VAL A 164 -16.33 3.34 -2.75
C VAL A 164 -15.25 3.85 -1.81
N PHE A 165 -15.57 3.99 -0.53
CA PHE A 165 -14.66 4.36 0.55
C PHE A 165 -14.22 3.11 1.30
N PHE A 166 -12.92 2.96 1.56
CA PHE A 166 -12.36 1.77 2.21
C PHE A 166 -11.04 2.05 2.91
N GLY A 167 -10.61 1.11 3.75
CA GLY A 167 -9.40 1.21 4.54
C GLY A 167 -9.67 1.60 6.00
N ASN A 168 -8.63 1.56 6.83
CA ASN A 168 -8.74 1.75 8.27
C ASN A 168 -9.15 3.18 8.69
N GLY A 169 -9.12 4.13 7.77
CA GLY A 169 -9.63 5.49 7.98
C GLY A 169 -11.10 5.67 7.59
N ALA A 170 -11.68 4.75 6.80
CA ALA A 170 -13.01 4.92 6.24
C ALA A 170 -14.15 4.72 7.26
N GLU A 171 -14.00 3.78 8.19
CA GLU A 171 -15.07 3.44 9.16
C GLU A 171 -15.53 4.66 9.98
N LYS A 172 -14.59 5.44 10.50
CA LYS A 172 -14.91 6.64 11.27
C LYS A 172 -15.61 7.73 10.45
N CYS A 173 -15.47 7.71 9.11
CA CYS A 173 -16.08 8.69 8.21
C CYS A 173 -17.53 8.34 7.81
N LYS A 174 -17.96 7.09 8.02
CA LYS A 174 -19.25 6.55 7.59
C LYS A 174 -20.47 7.32 8.12
N ASN A 175 -20.37 7.83 9.35
CA ASN A 175 -21.45 8.63 9.96
C ASN A 175 -21.40 10.12 9.60
N THR A 176 -20.34 10.57 8.91
CA THR A 176 -20.15 11.96 8.52
C THR A 176 -20.39 12.15 7.02
N ILE A 177 -19.95 11.22 6.19
CA ILE A 177 -20.17 11.26 4.74
C ILE A 177 -21.45 10.47 4.44
N ILE A 178 -22.60 11.15 4.48
CA ILE A 178 -23.92 10.53 4.27
C ILE A 178 -24.45 10.92 2.90
N HIS A 179 -24.40 9.99 1.94
CA HIS A 179 -24.95 10.18 0.59
C HIS A 179 -25.32 8.83 -0.03
N PRO A 180 -26.41 8.73 -0.86
CA PRO A 180 -26.77 7.46 -1.50
C PRO A 180 -25.68 6.83 -2.37
N ASN A 181 -24.81 7.65 -2.95
CA ASN A 181 -23.68 7.20 -3.77
C ASN A 181 -22.38 6.93 -2.97
N ALA A 182 -22.38 7.13 -1.65
CA ALA A 182 -21.26 6.79 -0.80
C ALA A 182 -21.39 5.35 -0.32
N VAL A 183 -20.51 4.48 -0.78
CA VAL A 183 -20.46 3.06 -0.41
C VAL A 183 -19.22 2.82 0.44
N PHE A 184 -19.37 2.15 1.58
CA PHE A 184 -18.26 1.84 2.48
C PHE A 184 -18.00 0.34 2.48
N ILE A 185 -16.73 -0.04 2.26
CA ILE A 185 -16.25 -1.43 2.34
C ILE A 185 -15.31 -1.54 3.55
N GLU A 186 -15.58 -2.53 4.39
CA GLU A 186 -14.81 -2.85 5.59
C GLU A 186 -13.69 -3.85 5.27
N ASP A 187 -12.74 -4.01 6.20
CA ASP A 187 -11.66 -5.01 6.15
C ASP A 187 -10.73 -4.94 4.92
N VAL A 188 -10.57 -3.75 4.35
CA VAL A 188 -9.59 -3.52 3.27
C VAL A 188 -8.26 -3.06 3.86
N HIS A 189 -7.22 -3.87 3.63
CA HIS A 189 -5.85 -3.60 4.08
C HIS A 189 -4.88 -3.64 2.90
N PRO A 190 -3.82 -2.83 2.90
CA PRO A 190 -2.77 -2.99 1.89
C PRO A 190 -2.07 -4.34 2.08
N LEU A 191 -1.95 -5.10 1.00
CA LEU A 191 -1.30 -6.41 1.00
C LEU A 191 -0.21 -6.47 -0.07
N ALA A 192 0.92 -7.09 0.26
CA ALA A 192 2.06 -7.19 -0.64
C ALA A 192 1.74 -7.87 -1.99
N GLU A 193 0.80 -8.82 -2.01
CA GLU A 193 0.37 -9.48 -3.25
C GLU A 193 -0.32 -8.53 -4.23
N ASN A 194 -1.00 -7.49 -3.74
CA ASN A 194 -1.65 -6.49 -4.59
C ASN A 194 -0.64 -5.50 -5.20
N MET A 195 0.64 -5.55 -4.81
CA MET A 195 1.73 -4.78 -5.42
C MET A 195 2.27 -5.44 -6.70
N ILE A 196 1.97 -6.71 -6.98
CA ILE A 196 2.63 -7.51 -8.02
C ILE A 196 2.54 -6.83 -9.39
N SER A 197 1.35 -6.41 -9.81
CA SER A 197 1.18 -5.78 -11.12
C SER A 197 1.89 -4.42 -11.24
N PHE A 198 1.94 -3.65 -10.16
CA PHE A 198 2.67 -2.38 -10.09
C PHE A 198 4.18 -2.61 -10.14
N GLY A 199 4.68 -3.58 -9.36
CA GLY A 199 6.09 -3.95 -9.33
C GLY A 199 6.57 -4.44 -10.69
N GLN A 200 5.79 -5.30 -11.35
CA GLN A 200 6.09 -5.76 -12.70
C GLN A 200 6.15 -4.61 -13.70
N LYS A 201 5.11 -3.76 -13.70
CA LYS A 201 5.06 -2.60 -14.61
C LYS A 201 6.26 -1.68 -14.39
N ALA A 202 6.53 -1.30 -13.15
CA ALA A 202 7.66 -0.43 -12.80
C ALA A 202 9.00 -1.04 -13.21
N PHE A 203 9.18 -2.36 -13.04
CA PHE A 203 10.41 -3.04 -13.48
C PHE A 203 10.59 -2.99 -15.00
N MET A 204 9.53 -3.26 -15.76
CA MET A 204 9.56 -3.22 -17.23
C MET A 204 9.82 -1.81 -17.76
N ASP A 205 9.22 -0.80 -17.12
CA ASP A 205 9.40 0.62 -17.46
C ASP A 205 10.73 1.20 -16.90
N LYS A 206 11.52 0.41 -16.14
CA LYS A 206 12.72 0.84 -15.42
C LYS A 206 12.47 2.02 -14.48
N ASN A 207 11.29 2.10 -13.92
CA ASN A 207 10.91 3.12 -12.94
C ASN A 207 11.37 2.69 -11.53
N PHE A 208 12.62 2.98 -11.23
CA PHE A 208 13.28 2.64 -9.97
C PHE A 208 13.52 3.89 -9.14
N VAL A 209 13.49 3.73 -7.82
CA VAL A 209 13.85 4.79 -6.88
C VAL A 209 15.32 4.65 -6.47
N ASP A 210 15.93 5.77 -6.12
CA ASP A 210 17.31 5.77 -5.62
C ASP A 210 17.38 5.12 -4.23
N VAL A 211 18.12 4.03 -4.11
CA VAL A 211 18.22 3.24 -2.87
C VAL A 211 18.81 4.06 -1.72
N ALA A 212 19.73 5.01 -1.99
CA ALA A 212 20.35 5.82 -0.96
C ALA A 212 19.43 6.92 -0.45
N TYR A 213 18.77 7.64 -1.38
CA TYR A 213 18.04 8.87 -1.08
C TYR A 213 16.54 8.71 -0.96
N PHE A 214 15.95 7.58 -1.36
CA PHE A 214 14.52 7.36 -1.23
C PHE A 214 14.06 7.47 0.23
N GLU A 215 12.99 8.21 0.46
CA GLU A 215 12.30 8.31 1.75
C GLU A 215 10.83 7.97 1.59
N PRO A 216 10.18 7.38 2.62
CA PRO A 216 8.75 7.18 2.61
C PRO A 216 8.00 8.51 2.43
N PHE A 217 6.83 8.44 1.83
CA PHE A 217 5.97 9.61 1.65
C PHE A 217 5.30 9.97 2.98
N TYR A 218 5.87 10.96 3.66
CA TYR A 218 5.35 11.51 4.90
C TYR A 218 4.51 12.76 4.61
N LEU A 219 3.17 12.63 4.71
CA LEU A 219 2.25 13.79 4.57
C LEU A 219 2.33 14.75 5.76
N LYS A 220 2.81 14.28 6.90
CA LYS A 220 2.99 15.07 8.13
C LYS A 220 4.30 14.74 8.80
N GLU A 221 4.89 15.74 9.43
CA GLU A 221 6.03 15.54 10.33
C GLU A 221 5.63 14.66 11.53
N PHE A 222 6.61 13.92 12.05
CA PHE A 222 6.41 13.08 13.21
C PHE A 222 6.01 13.89 14.44
N GLN A 223 4.80 13.69 14.93
CA GLN A 223 4.35 14.29 16.19
C GLN A 223 4.63 13.31 17.34
N THR A 224 5.55 13.70 18.24
CA THR A 224 5.74 13.01 19.51
C THR A 224 4.49 13.16 20.38
N THR A 225 3.92 12.04 20.80
CA THR A 225 2.91 12.08 21.87
C THR A 225 3.63 12.41 23.18
N THR A 226 3.44 13.63 23.69
CA THR A 226 3.86 13.95 25.05
C THR A 226 3.11 13.02 26.02
N PRO A 227 3.80 12.30 26.93
CA PRO A 227 3.10 11.50 27.93
C PRO A 227 2.17 12.41 28.73
N LYS A 228 0.90 12.05 28.85
CA LYS A 228 0.02 12.71 29.86
C LYS A 228 0.62 12.39 31.22
N LYS A 229 1.01 13.47 31.95
CA LYS A 229 1.37 13.38 33.37
C LYS A 229 0.18 12.93 34.20
#